data_123eb76ba640f2e2b9694ab0e4204151
#
_entry.id   123eb76ba640f2e2b9694ab0e4204151
#
_cell.length_a   1.000
_cell.length_b   1.000
_cell.length_c   1.000
_cell.angle_alpha   90.00
_cell.angle_beta   90.00
_cell.angle_gamma   90.00
#
_symmetry.space_group_name_H-M   'P 1'
#
loop_
_entity.id
_entity.type
_entity.pdbx_description
1 polymer ?
#
loop_
_entity_poly.entity_id
_entity_poly.type
_entity_poly.pdbx_seq_one_letter_code
_entity_poly.pdbx_strand_id
1 'polypeptide(L)'
;MVKIYRVENKGRDSFTVSFHADGKRRLKMFADFDEALAEAKSKATILSRGELDALHLRSEDARVYVYCVQLSKSACIPLDLLVKDAVEAVKVVDGKVSLLEMANEFKRRHMHKLPDKLLPDALDEMLKAKETDGTSDAYQKVLKVYLKQLKVKFHCQLRSVATGQLSDYFRDMDVSPRSKNNARATVGAFFTFCKERGWLPRDHEGISMVQKFKEKPTDITIYSPWEVSQFLTYSRTEVVPFVAIGAFAGLRTTEIERLDWSEVHLKERFIEIKASKAKTASRRLVPISDNLAKWLKSHVKEHGRVVPLDNMSKQIGWLVEDTNAGLKEAAKDADKARQVKWKKNALRHSFISYRVAETQDVAQVALEAGNSPQIIFQHYRELVRPKEAKAWFAIDPDSVADVKTKAA
;
A
#
# COMPACT_ATOMS: atom_id res chain seq x y z
N MET A 1 17.11 64.91 0.68
CA MET A 1 17.20 65.95 1.70
C MET A 1 16.24 67.07 1.31
N VAL A 2 15.38 67.55 2.22
CA VAL A 2 14.49 68.70 2.01
C VAL A 2 15.10 69.88 2.76
N LYS A 3 15.14 71.07 2.12
CA LYS A 3 15.70 72.29 2.71
C LYS A 3 14.72 73.44 2.48
N ILE A 4 14.62 74.32 3.46
CA ILE A 4 13.89 75.60 3.37
C ILE A 4 14.86 76.70 3.30
N TYR A 5 14.73 77.61 2.32
CA TYR A 5 15.53 78.80 2.16
C TYR A 5 14.64 80.00 2.35
N ARG A 6 15.09 80.97 3.19
CA ARG A 6 14.47 82.28 3.31
C ARG A 6 15.11 83.20 2.23
N VAL A 7 14.28 83.85 1.46
CA VAL A 7 14.69 84.79 0.42
C VAL A 7 13.91 86.06 0.64
N GLU A 8 14.66 87.12 0.90
CA GLU A 8 14.11 88.46 1.03
C GLU A 8 13.99 89.09 -0.36
N ASN A 9 12.84 89.54 -0.76
CA ASN A 9 12.64 90.23 -2.02
C ASN A 9 11.79 91.49 -1.81
N LYS A 10 12.34 92.67 -2.08
CA LYS A 10 11.72 93.97 -1.91
C LYS A 10 11.06 94.22 -0.54
N GLY A 11 11.73 93.81 0.54
CA GLY A 11 11.27 94.04 1.93
C GLY A 11 10.19 93.05 2.38
N ARG A 12 9.94 91.97 1.63
CA ARG A 12 9.02 90.85 2.03
C ARG A 12 9.79 89.55 2.02
N ASP A 13 9.63 88.79 3.10
CA ASP A 13 10.16 87.44 3.19
C ASP A 13 9.36 86.46 2.34
N SER A 14 10.03 85.55 1.66
CA SER A 14 9.48 84.39 1.02
C SER A 14 10.29 83.15 1.37
N PHE A 15 9.63 82.02 1.46
CA PHE A 15 10.28 80.75 1.87
C PHE A 15 10.21 79.76 0.73
N THR A 16 11.40 79.26 0.32
CA THR A 16 11.50 78.28 -0.78
C THR A 16 11.85 76.91 -0.25
N VAL A 17 10.99 75.97 -0.41
CA VAL A 17 11.22 74.56 -0.12
C VAL A 17 11.91 73.91 -1.31
N SER A 18 13.08 73.35 -1.07
CA SER A 18 13.87 72.61 -2.07
C SER A 18 13.92 71.13 -1.74
N PHE A 19 13.58 70.30 -2.68
CA PHE A 19 13.67 68.83 -2.59
C PHE A 19 14.10 68.24 -3.92
N HIS A 20 14.62 67.00 -3.91
CA HIS A 20 14.96 66.29 -5.14
C HIS A 20 13.85 65.26 -5.42
N ALA A 21 13.39 65.24 -6.65
CA ALA A 21 12.47 64.22 -7.20
C ALA A 21 12.91 63.94 -8.65
N ASP A 22 12.92 62.69 -9.10
CA ASP A 22 13.40 62.21 -10.42
C ASP A 22 14.79 62.65 -10.79
N GLY A 23 15.72 62.67 -9.81
CA GLY A 23 17.07 63.15 -10.03
C GLY A 23 17.18 64.65 -10.27
N LYS A 24 16.08 65.42 -10.24
CA LYS A 24 16.05 66.87 -10.47
C LYS A 24 15.70 67.62 -9.18
N ARG A 25 16.30 68.78 -9.01
CA ARG A 25 15.99 69.71 -7.91
C ARG A 25 14.68 70.40 -8.22
N ARG A 26 13.69 70.32 -7.32
CA ARG A 26 12.37 71.01 -7.35
C ARG A 26 12.37 72.09 -6.31
N LEU A 27 11.80 73.25 -6.68
CA LEU A 27 11.65 74.41 -5.81
C LEU A 27 10.18 74.79 -5.75
N LYS A 28 9.65 75.08 -4.53
CA LYS A 28 8.30 75.59 -4.33
C LYS A 28 8.36 76.75 -3.34
N MET A 29 7.82 77.91 -3.74
CA MET A 29 7.86 79.13 -2.93
C MET A 29 6.57 79.30 -2.18
N PHE A 30 6.68 79.86 -0.96
CA PHE A 30 5.60 80.14 -0.04
C PHE A 30 5.81 81.58 0.53
N ALA A 31 4.71 82.28 0.79
CA ALA A 31 4.74 83.58 1.43
C ALA A 31 4.89 83.49 2.96
N ASP A 32 4.43 82.35 3.51
CA ASP A 32 4.38 82.05 4.93
C ASP A 32 5.34 80.94 5.30
N PHE A 33 5.98 81.06 6.46
CA PHE A 33 6.93 80.05 6.94
C PHE A 33 6.27 78.76 7.40
N ASP A 34 5.11 78.84 8.04
CA ASP A 34 4.45 77.67 8.57
C ASP A 34 3.90 76.77 7.42
N GLU A 35 3.42 77.39 6.34
CA GLU A 35 3.05 76.68 5.11
C GLU A 35 4.28 76.03 4.47
N ALA A 36 5.41 76.69 4.38
CA ALA A 36 6.65 76.14 3.87
C ALA A 36 7.15 74.98 4.74
N LEU A 37 7.02 75.10 6.06
CA LEU A 37 7.39 74.05 7.01
C LEU A 37 6.49 72.83 6.92
N ALA A 38 5.19 73.03 6.77
CA ALA A 38 4.23 71.93 6.58
C ALA A 38 4.51 71.16 5.29
N GLU A 39 4.77 71.88 4.18
CA GLU A 39 5.17 71.26 2.91
C GLU A 39 6.52 70.51 3.02
N ALA A 40 7.51 71.11 3.66
CA ALA A 40 8.81 70.44 3.84
C ALA A 40 8.71 69.20 4.69
N LYS A 41 7.93 69.19 5.76
CA LYS A 41 7.65 67.99 6.59
C LYS A 41 6.94 66.92 5.79
N SER A 42 5.92 67.27 5.01
CA SER A 42 5.19 66.37 4.12
C SER A 42 6.16 65.69 3.14
N LYS A 43 6.98 66.48 2.44
CA LYS A 43 7.98 65.98 1.49
C LYS A 43 9.07 65.10 2.17
N ALA A 44 9.52 65.53 3.34
CA ALA A 44 10.49 64.70 4.10
C ALA A 44 9.91 63.34 4.53
N THR A 45 8.65 63.31 4.93
CA THR A 45 7.97 62.06 5.30
C THR A 45 7.80 61.12 4.09
N ILE A 46 7.42 61.66 2.93
CA ILE A 46 7.26 60.90 1.69
C ILE A 46 8.63 60.34 1.23
N LEU A 47 9.68 61.17 1.27
CA LEU A 47 11.05 60.81 0.93
C LEU A 47 11.66 59.75 1.89
N SER A 48 11.34 59.83 3.18
CA SER A 48 11.81 58.85 4.19
C SER A 48 11.13 57.49 4.09
N ARG A 49 9.93 57.47 3.53
CA ARG A 49 9.17 56.23 3.32
C ARG A 49 9.42 55.54 1.97
N GLY A 50 10.28 56.13 1.11
CA GLY A 50 10.52 55.57 -0.24
C GLY A 50 9.34 55.74 -1.22
N GLU A 51 8.35 56.57 -0.89
CA GLU A 51 7.13 56.82 -1.67
C GLU A 51 7.34 57.84 -2.80
N LEU A 52 8.54 57.89 -3.39
CA LEU A 52 8.95 58.87 -4.42
C LEU A 52 8.06 58.79 -5.68
N ASP A 53 7.70 57.57 -6.06
CA ASP A 53 6.85 57.35 -7.27
C ASP A 53 5.42 57.84 -7.11
N ALA A 54 4.89 57.88 -5.88
CA ALA A 54 3.56 58.43 -5.60
C ALA A 54 3.48 59.96 -5.81
N LEU A 55 4.61 60.68 -5.85
CA LEU A 55 4.68 62.13 -6.09
C LEU A 55 4.45 62.50 -7.56
N HIS A 56 4.59 61.57 -8.47
CA HIS A 56 4.46 61.77 -9.91
C HIS A 56 3.14 61.29 -10.47
N LEU A 57 2.34 60.53 -9.69
CA LEU A 57 1.03 60.11 -10.08
C LEU A 57 0.05 61.30 -10.13
N ARG A 58 -0.77 61.37 -11.16
CA ARG A 58 -1.92 62.29 -11.18
C ARG A 58 -2.78 62.01 -9.94
N SER A 59 -3.54 63.00 -9.48
CA SER A 59 -4.30 62.89 -8.24
C SER A 59 -5.24 61.63 -8.17
N GLU A 60 -5.70 61.17 -9.30
CA GLU A 60 -6.53 59.98 -9.42
C GLU A 60 -5.71 58.70 -9.31
N ASP A 61 -4.60 58.59 -10.00
CA ASP A 61 -3.66 57.46 -9.93
C ASP A 61 -3.03 57.29 -8.54
N ALA A 62 -2.74 58.44 -7.89
CA ALA A 62 -2.21 58.45 -6.52
C ALA A 62 -3.19 57.86 -5.51
N ARG A 63 -4.52 58.13 -5.67
CA ARG A 63 -5.55 57.48 -4.83
C ARG A 63 -5.60 55.99 -5.03
N VAL A 64 -5.58 55.53 -6.26
CA VAL A 64 -5.55 54.07 -6.59
C VAL A 64 -4.34 53.41 -6.00
N TYR A 65 -3.14 54.01 -6.17
CA TYR A 65 -1.90 53.49 -5.60
C TYR A 65 -1.96 53.32 -4.08
N VAL A 66 -2.36 54.42 -3.38
CA VAL A 66 -2.49 54.40 -1.91
C VAL A 66 -3.48 53.33 -1.45
N TYR A 67 -4.61 53.18 -2.14
CA TYR A 67 -5.61 52.15 -1.85
C TYR A 67 -5.02 50.76 -2.05
N CYS A 68 -4.33 50.47 -3.16
CA CYS A 68 -3.67 49.20 -3.41
C CYS A 68 -2.62 48.89 -2.36
N VAL A 69 -1.84 49.84 -1.92
CA VAL A 69 -0.88 49.67 -0.82
C VAL A 69 -1.55 49.33 0.51
N GLN A 70 -2.69 49.94 0.80
CA GLN A 70 -3.48 49.61 2.00
C GLN A 70 -4.00 48.16 1.94
N LEU A 71 -4.53 47.74 0.80
CA LEU A 71 -5.00 46.36 0.59
C LEU A 71 -3.85 45.34 0.72
N SER A 72 -2.70 45.65 0.12
CA SER A 72 -1.49 44.83 0.23
C SER A 72 -1.05 44.67 1.69
N LYS A 73 -1.06 45.75 2.47
CA LYS A 73 -0.74 45.73 3.91
C LYS A 73 -1.76 44.88 4.71
N SER A 74 -3.02 44.98 4.41
CA SER A 74 -4.06 44.19 5.07
C SER A 74 -3.94 42.69 4.79
N ALA A 75 -3.43 42.32 3.60
CA ALA A 75 -3.16 40.94 3.20
C ALA A 75 -1.79 40.43 3.67
N CYS A 76 -0.95 41.30 4.25
CA CYS A 76 0.45 41.00 4.61
C CYS A 76 1.30 40.46 3.44
N ILE A 77 1.01 40.87 2.21
CA ILE A 77 1.74 40.48 0.99
C ILE A 77 2.21 41.75 0.27
N PRO A 78 3.49 41.87 -0.13
CA PRO A 78 4.01 43.00 -0.90
C PRO A 78 3.20 43.24 -2.19
N LEU A 79 2.97 44.50 -2.54
CA LEU A 79 2.10 44.88 -3.66
C LEU A 79 2.61 44.34 -5.01
N ASP A 80 3.91 44.35 -5.22
CA ASP A 80 4.59 43.84 -6.41
C ASP A 80 4.36 42.32 -6.60
N LEU A 81 4.42 41.54 -5.51
CA LEU A 81 4.12 40.13 -5.52
C LEU A 81 2.65 39.86 -5.80
N LEU A 82 1.74 40.61 -5.15
CA LEU A 82 0.28 40.48 -5.42
C LEU A 82 -0.04 40.73 -6.88
N VAL A 83 0.52 41.78 -7.48
CA VAL A 83 0.29 42.12 -8.89
C VAL A 83 0.88 41.06 -9.81
N LYS A 84 2.12 40.61 -9.54
CA LYS A 84 2.77 39.56 -10.31
C LYS A 84 1.96 38.27 -10.30
N ASP A 85 1.61 37.79 -9.12
CA ASP A 85 0.84 36.54 -8.97
C ASP A 85 -0.53 36.64 -9.62
N ALA A 86 -1.19 37.80 -9.48
CA ALA A 86 -2.48 38.04 -10.12
C ALA A 86 -2.39 37.97 -11.66
N VAL A 87 -1.37 38.63 -12.24
CA VAL A 87 -1.15 38.61 -13.71
C VAL A 87 -0.84 37.20 -14.19
N GLU A 88 0.01 36.45 -13.49
CA GLU A 88 0.34 35.08 -13.87
C GLU A 88 -0.89 34.16 -13.74
N ALA A 89 -1.66 34.28 -12.66
CA ALA A 89 -2.88 33.49 -12.48
C ALA A 89 -3.92 33.74 -13.58
N VAL A 90 -4.10 35.01 -13.98
CA VAL A 90 -5.01 35.38 -15.10
C VAL A 90 -4.54 34.76 -16.43
N LYS A 91 -3.22 34.75 -16.68
CA LYS A 91 -2.65 34.09 -17.87
C LYS A 91 -2.91 32.61 -17.91
N VAL A 92 -2.77 31.92 -16.78
CA VAL A 92 -3.01 30.44 -16.69
C VAL A 92 -4.44 30.08 -17.10
N VAL A 93 -5.42 30.93 -16.83
CA VAL A 93 -6.84 30.67 -17.15
C VAL A 93 -7.32 31.41 -18.40
N ASP A 94 -6.41 31.97 -19.20
CA ASP A 94 -6.73 32.78 -20.40
C ASP A 94 -7.73 33.93 -20.13
N GLY A 95 -7.79 34.46 -18.91
CA GLY A 95 -8.73 35.50 -18.50
C GLY A 95 -10.21 35.06 -18.46
N LYS A 96 -10.50 33.77 -18.60
CA LYS A 96 -11.89 33.25 -18.69
C LYS A 96 -12.61 33.16 -17.36
N VAL A 97 -11.86 33.19 -16.27
CA VAL A 97 -12.39 33.04 -14.90
C VAL A 97 -11.76 34.10 -14.01
N SER A 98 -12.55 34.70 -13.10
CA SER A 98 -12.01 35.67 -12.15
C SER A 98 -11.13 35.00 -11.07
N LEU A 99 -10.12 35.75 -10.57
CA LEU A 99 -9.29 35.28 -9.47
C LEU A 99 -10.10 34.88 -8.23
N LEU A 100 -11.17 35.61 -7.94
CA LEU A 100 -12.06 35.32 -6.82
C LEU A 100 -12.85 34.03 -7.02
N GLU A 101 -13.33 33.77 -8.24
CA GLU A 101 -13.98 32.48 -8.58
C GLU A 101 -13.02 31.31 -8.46
N MET A 102 -11.78 31.46 -8.95
CA MET A 102 -10.75 30.44 -8.77
C MET A 102 -10.46 30.17 -7.29
N ALA A 103 -10.30 31.22 -6.48
CA ALA A 103 -10.07 31.09 -5.05
C ALA A 103 -11.24 30.41 -4.33
N ASN A 104 -12.49 30.75 -4.69
CA ASN A 104 -13.69 30.12 -4.14
C ASN A 104 -13.81 28.64 -4.56
N GLU A 105 -13.49 28.34 -5.81
CA GLU A 105 -13.51 26.96 -6.32
C GLU A 105 -12.40 26.13 -5.66
N PHE A 106 -11.19 26.67 -5.51
CA PHE A 106 -10.11 26.04 -4.77
C PHE A 106 -10.53 25.78 -3.32
N LYS A 107 -11.12 26.79 -2.64
CA LYS A 107 -11.64 26.63 -1.28
C LYS A 107 -12.72 25.56 -1.21
N ARG A 108 -13.65 25.52 -2.17
CA ARG A 108 -14.70 24.50 -2.24
C ARG A 108 -14.16 23.11 -2.44
N ARG A 109 -13.13 22.92 -3.27
CA ARG A 109 -12.55 21.60 -3.58
C ARG A 109 -11.53 21.12 -2.56
N HIS A 110 -10.71 22.02 -2.02
CA HIS A 110 -9.52 21.67 -1.25
C HIS A 110 -9.53 22.15 0.20
N MET A 111 -10.28 23.21 0.52
CA MET A 111 -10.34 23.79 1.85
C MET A 111 -11.64 23.47 2.60
N HIS A 112 -12.28 22.35 2.32
CA HIS A 112 -13.26 21.86 3.28
C HIS A 112 -12.58 21.77 4.64
N LYS A 113 -13.26 22.21 5.70
CA LYS A 113 -12.82 21.97 7.07
C LYS A 113 -12.76 20.44 7.26
N LEU A 114 -11.63 19.85 6.89
CA LEU A 114 -11.38 18.46 7.21
C LEU A 114 -11.46 18.34 8.73
N PRO A 115 -12.18 17.37 9.26
CA PRO A 115 -12.31 17.23 10.70
C PRO A 115 -10.91 17.02 11.30
N ASP A 116 -10.68 17.62 12.46
CA ASP A 116 -9.50 17.36 13.26
C ASP A 116 -9.61 15.95 13.82
N LYS A 117 -9.04 14.99 13.09
CA LYS A 117 -9.08 13.57 13.42
C LYS A 117 -7.70 13.09 13.82
N LEU A 118 -7.59 12.51 15.00
CA LEU A 118 -6.37 11.83 15.42
C LEU A 118 -6.21 10.51 14.65
N LEU A 119 -4.99 10.20 14.26
CA LEU A 119 -4.70 8.96 13.55
C LEU A 119 -5.10 7.72 14.35
N PRO A 120 -4.84 7.62 15.67
CA PRO A 120 -5.31 6.51 16.50
C PRO A 120 -6.83 6.29 16.45
N ASP A 121 -7.62 7.36 16.51
CA ASP A 121 -9.08 7.28 16.50
C ASP A 121 -9.59 6.84 15.12
N ALA A 122 -8.98 7.34 14.05
CA ALA A 122 -9.31 6.94 12.70
C ALA A 122 -9.03 5.45 12.45
N LEU A 123 -7.95 4.90 13.04
CA LEU A 123 -7.62 3.48 12.97
C LEU A 123 -8.66 2.61 13.70
N ASP A 124 -9.07 3.02 14.90
CA ASP A 124 -10.08 2.29 15.67
C ASP A 124 -11.43 2.27 14.95
N GLU A 125 -11.82 3.39 14.34
CA GLU A 125 -13.05 3.45 13.52
C GLU A 125 -12.98 2.57 12.28
N MET A 126 -11.83 2.52 11.58
CA MET A 126 -11.65 1.60 10.46
C MET A 126 -11.77 0.14 10.91
N LEU A 127 -11.11 -0.24 11.99
CA LEU A 127 -11.17 -1.62 12.49
C LEU A 127 -12.59 -2.03 12.84
N LYS A 128 -13.34 -1.14 13.53
CA LYS A 128 -14.76 -1.36 13.85
C LYS A 128 -15.64 -1.46 12.59
N ALA A 129 -15.42 -0.57 11.61
CA ALA A 129 -16.15 -0.62 10.36
C ALA A 129 -15.90 -1.94 9.61
N LYS A 130 -14.63 -2.38 9.51
CA LYS A 130 -14.30 -3.65 8.84
C LYS A 130 -14.85 -4.89 9.55
N GLU A 131 -15.02 -4.85 10.85
CA GLU A 131 -15.70 -5.89 11.62
C GLU A 131 -17.21 -5.91 11.30
N THR A 132 -17.86 -4.74 11.27
CA THR A 132 -19.27 -4.60 10.91
C THR A 132 -19.55 -4.97 9.43
N ASP A 133 -18.61 -4.66 8.53
CA ASP A 133 -18.69 -5.02 7.10
C ASP A 133 -18.58 -6.55 6.85
N GLY A 134 -18.39 -7.37 7.88
CA GLY A 134 -18.29 -8.83 7.75
C GLY A 134 -17.06 -9.31 7.00
N THR A 135 -15.95 -8.55 7.07
CA THR A 135 -14.68 -8.96 6.47
C THR A 135 -14.13 -10.21 7.16
N SER A 136 -13.38 -11.07 6.41
CA SER A 136 -12.86 -12.31 6.97
C SER A 136 -11.96 -12.11 8.18
N ASP A 137 -12.01 -13.02 9.17
CA ASP A 137 -11.16 -13.00 10.37
C ASP A 137 -9.67 -12.93 10.04
N ALA A 138 -9.24 -13.61 8.97
CA ALA A 138 -7.86 -13.57 8.52
C ALA A 138 -7.43 -12.17 8.08
N TYR A 139 -8.29 -11.44 7.35
CA TYR A 139 -8.03 -10.06 6.95
C TYR A 139 -8.04 -9.12 8.15
N GLN A 140 -9.00 -9.27 9.07
CA GLN A 140 -9.04 -8.47 10.30
C GLN A 140 -7.79 -8.68 11.17
N LYS A 141 -7.30 -9.93 11.29
CA LYS A 141 -6.02 -10.21 11.98
C LYS A 141 -4.84 -9.47 11.34
N VAL A 142 -4.75 -9.46 10.01
CA VAL A 142 -3.69 -8.73 9.29
C VAL A 142 -3.80 -7.23 9.53
N LEU A 143 -5.01 -6.66 9.43
CA LEU A 143 -5.24 -5.23 9.75
C LEU A 143 -4.80 -4.91 11.18
N LYS A 144 -5.27 -5.68 12.16
CA LYS A 144 -4.94 -5.47 13.58
C LYS A 144 -3.43 -5.49 13.84
N VAL A 145 -2.69 -6.42 13.21
CA VAL A 145 -1.23 -6.51 13.37
C VAL A 145 -0.51 -5.24 12.88
N TYR A 146 -0.73 -4.85 11.63
CA TYR A 146 0.01 -3.73 11.04
C TYR A 146 -0.49 -2.36 11.53
N LEU A 147 -1.81 -2.19 11.71
CA LEU A 147 -2.37 -0.92 12.16
C LEU A 147 -2.11 -0.65 13.65
N LYS A 148 -2.00 -1.69 14.49
CA LYS A 148 -1.56 -1.52 15.88
C LYS A 148 -0.14 -0.94 15.97
N GLN A 149 0.77 -1.40 15.14
CA GLN A 149 2.13 -0.86 15.08
C GLN A 149 2.14 0.60 14.62
N LEU A 150 1.32 0.94 13.59
CA LEU A 150 1.16 2.30 13.12
C LEU A 150 0.59 3.21 14.22
N LYS A 151 -0.41 2.73 14.96
CA LYS A 151 -1.03 3.43 16.10
C LYS A 151 -0.03 3.78 17.19
N VAL A 152 0.89 2.87 17.49
CA VAL A 152 1.95 3.09 18.50
C VAL A 152 2.96 4.13 18.02
N LYS A 153 3.27 4.18 16.73
CA LYS A 153 4.28 5.10 16.19
C LYS A 153 3.75 6.52 15.97
N PHE A 154 2.47 6.68 15.62
CA PHE A 154 1.87 7.94 15.20
C PHE A 154 0.73 8.38 16.12
N HIS A 155 1.04 9.25 17.10
CA HIS A 155 0.07 9.91 17.98
C HIS A 155 -0.16 11.37 17.56
N CYS A 156 -0.59 11.59 16.31
CA CYS A 156 -0.72 12.92 15.73
C CYS A 156 -2.03 13.06 14.97
N GLN A 157 -2.29 14.28 14.51
CA GLN A 157 -3.39 14.54 13.57
C GLN A 157 -3.16 13.76 12.29
N LEU A 158 -4.21 13.12 11.77
CA LEU A 158 -4.16 12.30 10.56
C LEU A 158 -3.56 13.06 9.35
N ARG A 159 -3.92 14.34 9.21
CA ARG A 159 -3.44 15.23 8.14
C ARG A 159 -1.96 15.62 8.25
N SER A 160 -1.34 15.48 9.42
CA SER A 160 0.05 15.87 9.66
C SER A 160 1.05 14.76 9.34
N VAL A 161 0.58 13.58 8.95
CA VAL A 161 1.46 12.44 8.62
C VAL A 161 2.12 12.68 7.26
N ALA A 162 3.41 12.96 7.27
CA ALA A 162 4.18 13.21 6.05
C ALA A 162 4.65 11.90 5.39
N THR A 163 4.79 11.92 4.06
CA THR A 163 5.32 10.80 3.26
C THR A 163 6.68 10.31 3.74
N GLY A 164 7.59 11.23 4.13
CA GLY A 164 8.90 10.88 4.66
C GLY A 164 8.81 10.04 5.93
N GLN A 165 7.95 10.44 6.87
CA GLN A 165 7.72 9.70 8.12
C GLN A 165 7.19 8.28 7.87
N LEU A 166 6.30 8.11 6.88
CA LEU A 166 5.81 6.78 6.48
C LEU A 166 6.92 5.95 5.82
N SER A 167 7.74 6.58 4.98
CA SER A 167 8.87 5.90 4.32
C SER A 167 9.88 5.38 5.35
N ASP A 168 10.22 6.20 6.33
CA ASP A 168 11.15 5.83 7.41
C ASP A 168 10.53 4.75 8.30
N TYR A 169 9.25 4.88 8.66
CA TYR A 169 8.53 3.85 9.41
C TYR A 169 8.64 2.47 8.77
N PHE A 170 8.43 2.35 7.44
CA PHE A 170 8.54 1.05 6.76
C PHE A 170 10.00 0.59 6.61
N ARG A 171 10.97 1.52 6.47
CA ARG A 171 12.40 1.17 6.43
C ARG A 171 12.87 0.57 7.74
N ASP A 172 12.45 1.16 8.85
CA ASP A 172 12.85 0.76 10.21
C ASP A 172 12.25 -0.57 10.67
N MET A 173 11.23 -1.10 9.96
CA MET A 173 10.66 -2.41 10.29
C MET A 173 11.70 -3.51 10.09
N ASP A 174 12.02 -4.29 11.14
CA ASP A 174 12.89 -5.47 11.05
C ASP A 174 12.13 -6.69 10.54
N VAL A 175 11.72 -6.63 9.27
CA VAL A 175 11.00 -7.72 8.58
C VAL A 175 11.40 -7.78 7.10
N SER A 176 11.03 -8.89 6.44
CA SER A 176 11.32 -9.08 5.02
C SER A 176 10.71 -7.97 4.14
N PRO A 177 11.30 -7.68 2.95
CA PRO A 177 10.74 -6.73 1.98
C PRO A 177 9.27 -7.02 1.63
N ARG A 178 8.90 -8.28 1.50
CA ARG A 178 7.51 -8.71 1.28
C ARG A 178 6.59 -8.31 2.44
N SER A 179 7.04 -8.49 3.67
CA SER A 179 6.27 -8.08 4.85
C SER A 179 6.13 -6.56 4.94
N LYS A 180 7.19 -5.81 4.58
CA LYS A 180 7.14 -4.34 4.46
C LYS A 180 6.11 -3.90 3.41
N ASN A 181 6.08 -4.56 2.26
CA ASN A 181 5.10 -4.28 1.21
C ASN A 181 3.66 -4.62 1.65
N ASN A 182 3.46 -5.69 2.42
CA ASN A 182 2.15 -6.02 3.00
C ASN A 182 1.70 -4.97 4.02
N ALA A 183 2.61 -4.52 4.89
CA ALA A 183 2.34 -3.42 5.83
C ALA A 183 1.97 -2.13 5.06
N ARG A 184 2.75 -1.78 4.03
CA ARG A 184 2.47 -0.62 3.17
C ARG A 184 1.09 -0.72 2.50
N ALA A 185 0.73 -1.88 1.97
CA ALA A 185 -0.59 -2.10 1.37
C ALA A 185 -1.73 -1.96 2.40
N THR A 186 -1.53 -2.48 3.61
CA THR A 186 -2.49 -2.35 4.72
C THR A 186 -2.67 -0.89 5.15
N VAL A 187 -1.58 -0.16 5.31
CA VAL A 187 -1.60 1.28 5.61
C VAL A 187 -2.23 2.06 4.44
N GLY A 188 -1.98 1.64 3.20
CA GLY A 188 -2.63 2.19 2.01
C GLY A 188 -4.15 2.06 2.05
N ALA A 189 -4.66 0.89 2.44
CA ALA A 189 -6.10 0.68 2.63
C ALA A 189 -6.69 1.58 3.72
N PHE A 190 -5.94 1.84 4.80
CA PHE A 190 -6.33 2.79 5.85
C PHE A 190 -6.44 4.23 5.30
N PHE A 191 -5.44 4.71 4.57
CA PHE A 191 -5.51 6.05 3.98
C PHE A 191 -6.62 6.17 2.94
N THR A 192 -6.92 5.11 2.18
CA THR A 192 -8.07 5.07 1.27
C THR A 192 -9.38 5.20 2.05
N PHE A 193 -9.56 4.45 3.13
CA PHE A 193 -10.71 4.55 4.01
C PHE A 193 -10.87 5.97 4.57
N CYS A 194 -9.78 6.63 4.99
CA CYS A 194 -9.82 8.00 5.50
C CYS A 194 -10.26 9.00 4.42
N LYS A 195 -9.84 8.81 3.17
CA LYS A 195 -10.31 9.63 2.03
C LYS A 195 -11.81 9.44 1.74
N GLU A 196 -12.28 8.20 1.78
CA GLU A 196 -13.69 7.85 1.59
C GLU A 196 -14.60 8.44 2.68
N ARG A 197 -14.08 8.54 3.91
CA ARG A 197 -14.75 9.19 5.05
C ARG A 197 -14.65 10.72 5.03
N GLY A 198 -13.92 11.31 4.09
CA GLY A 198 -13.71 12.76 4.03
C GLY A 198 -12.82 13.31 5.14
N TRP A 199 -11.99 12.48 5.78
CA TRP A 199 -11.03 12.90 6.79
C TRP A 199 -9.70 13.36 6.20
N LEU A 200 -9.45 12.99 4.96
CA LEU A 200 -8.33 13.45 4.13
C LEU A 200 -8.84 13.94 2.77
N PRO A 201 -8.12 14.87 2.14
CA PRO A 201 -8.42 15.26 0.77
C PRO A 201 -8.33 14.05 -0.17
N ARG A 202 -9.12 14.05 -1.26
CA ARG A 202 -9.10 12.96 -2.25
C ARG A 202 -7.76 12.83 -2.95
N ASP A 203 -7.06 13.92 -3.13
CA ASP A 203 -5.73 14.04 -3.73
C ASP A 203 -4.57 13.85 -2.74
N HIS A 204 -4.85 13.47 -1.50
CA HIS A 204 -3.80 13.18 -0.52
C HIS A 204 -2.90 12.04 -1.00
N GLU A 205 -1.62 12.32 -1.21
CA GLU A 205 -0.66 11.39 -1.83
C GLU A 205 0.21 10.62 -0.83
N GLY A 206 0.18 10.95 0.45
CA GLY A 206 1.11 10.48 1.47
C GLY A 206 1.61 9.04 1.33
N ILE A 207 0.69 8.07 1.25
CA ILE A 207 1.09 6.65 1.14
C ILE A 207 1.41 6.23 -0.31
N SER A 208 0.80 6.85 -1.32
CA SER A 208 1.02 6.48 -2.73
C SER A 208 2.44 6.79 -3.18
N MET A 209 3.04 7.84 -2.63
CA MET A 209 4.41 8.27 -2.90
C MET A 209 5.49 7.41 -2.19
N VAL A 210 5.09 6.57 -1.22
CA VAL A 210 6.03 5.62 -0.60
C VAL A 210 6.35 4.48 -1.57
N GLN A 211 7.60 4.34 -1.93
CA GLN A 211 8.05 3.30 -2.85
C GLN A 211 7.89 1.89 -2.28
N LYS A 212 7.64 0.92 -3.17
CA LYS A 212 7.68 -0.49 -2.82
C LYS A 212 9.12 -0.96 -2.59
N PHE A 213 9.30 -1.84 -1.62
CA PHE A 213 10.58 -2.51 -1.38
C PHE A 213 10.81 -3.60 -2.43
N LYS A 214 12.02 -3.66 -2.96
CA LYS A 214 12.40 -4.68 -3.96
C LYS A 214 12.41 -6.06 -3.31
N GLU A 215 11.56 -6.95 -3.77
CA GLU A 215 11.53 -8.35 -3.36
C GLU A 215 12.49 -9.15 -4.23
N LYS A 216 13.26 -10.05 -3.60
CA LYS A 216 14.04 -11.02 -4.37
C LYS A 216 13.09 -12.11 -4.86
N PRO A 217 13.18 -12.52 -6.12
CA PRO A 217 12.47 -13.69 -6.59
C PRO A 217 12.78 -14.90 -5.69
N THR A 218 11.76 -15.64 -5.32
CA THR A 218 11.92 -16.87 -4.56
C THR A 218 11.58 -18.02 -5.48
N ASP A 219 12.51 -18.95 -5.65
CA ASP A 219 12.30 -20.15 -6.45
C ASP A 219 11.20 -21.01 -5.82
N ILE A 220 10.35 -21.54 -6.68
CA ILE A 220 9.33 -22.49 -6.25
C ILE A 220 10.03 -23.81 -5.91
N THR A 221 9.87 -24.22 -4.67
CA THR A 221 10.35 -25.53 -4.22
C THR A 221 9.25 -26.57 -4.38
N ILE A 222 9.61 -27.70 -4.95
CA ILE A 222 8.76 -28.88 -5.11
C ILE A 222 9.35 -30.07 -4.34
N TYR A 223 8.54 -31.07 -4.11
CA TYR A 223 8.97 -32.36 -3.60
C TYR A 223 9.32 -33.30 -4.76
N SER A 224 10.33 -34.14 -4.57
CA SER A 224 10.57 -35.27 -5.42
C SER A 224 9.57 -36.41 -5.12
N PRO A 225 9.35 -37.36 -6.06
CA PRO A 225 8.52 -38.54 -5.81
C PRO A 225 8.98 -39.31 -4.55
N TRP A 226 10.29 -39.41 -4.31
CA TRP A 226 10.84 -40.07 -3.12
C TRP A 226 10.42 -39.34 -1.82
N GLU A 227 10.51 -38.00 -1.75
CA GLU A 227 10.16 -37.30 -0.53
C GLU A 227 8.68 -37.47 -0.15
N VAL A 228 7.77 -37.44 -1.13
CA VAL A 228 6.34 -37.64 -0.86
C VAL A 228 6.02 -39.10 -0.51
N SER A 229 6.67 -40.08 -1.16
CA SER A 229 6.51 -41.46 -0.77
C SER A 229 6.94 -41.69 0.68
N GLN A 230 8.03 -41.06 1.15
CA GLN A 230 8.46 -41.17 2.55
C GLN A 230 7.42 -40.52 3.51
N PHE A 231 6.91 -39.35 3.21
CA PHE A 231 5.82 -38.78 4.01
C PHE A 231 4.62 -39.72 4.10
N LEU A 232 4.17 -40.30 3.00
CA LEU A 232 3.04 -41.24 2.99
C LEU A 232 3.36 -42.57 3.72
N THR A 233 4.63 -43.05 3.63
CA THR A 233 5.08 -44.26 4.30
C THR A 233 5.00 -44.14 5.83
N TYR A 234 5.43 -43.01 6.36
CA TYR A 234 5.55 -42.80 7.81
C TYR A 234 4.45 -41.91 8.38
N SER A 235 3.44 -41.51 7.57
CA SER A 235 2.28 -40.76 8.06
C SER A 235 1.44 -41.61 9.02
N ARG A 236 0.96 -40.96 10.07
CA ARG A 236 -0.16 -41.49 10.85
C ARG A 236 -1.40 -41.57 9.98
N THR A 237 -2.23 -42.57 10.23
CA THR A 237 -3.44 -42.85 9.42
C THR A 237 -4.31 -41.62 9.16
N GLU A 238 -4.50 -40.78 10.18
CA GLU A 238 -5.32 -39.58 10.11
C GLU A 238 -4.70 -38.43 9.27
N VAL A 239 -3.39 -38.48 9.03
CA VAL A 239 -2.63 -37.47 8.26
C VAL A 239 -2.51 -37.86 6.79
N VAL A 240 -2.63 -39.17 6.47
CA VAL A 240 -2.52 -39.67 5.09
C VAL A 240 -3.42 -38.91 4.10
N PRO A 241 -4.72 -38.67 4.37
CA PRO A 241 -5.58 -37.94 3.45
C PRO A 241 -5.08 -36.50 3.18
N PHE A 242 -4.50 -35.85 4.19
CA PHE A 242 -3.92 -34.50 4.03
C PHE A 242 -2.75 -34.49 3.04
N VAL A 243 -1.82 -35.41 3.21
CA VAL A 243 -0.63 -35.52 2.34
C VAL A 243 -1.04 -35.93 0.92
N ALA A 244 -1.90 -36.97 0.80
CA ALA A 244 -2.32 -37.49 -0.49
C ALA A 244 -3.14 -36.45 -1.31
N ILE A 245 -4.11 -35.80 -0.70
CA ILE A 245 -4.90 -34.75 -1.37
C ILE A 245 -4.01 -33.55 -1.74
N GLY A 246 -3.11 -33.15 -0.86
CA GLY A 246 -2.18 -32.07 -1.14
C GLY A 246 -1.25 -32.40 -2.30
N ALA A 247 -0.73 -33.62 -2.37
CA ALA A 247 0.22 -34.10 -3.36
C ALA A 247 -0.42 -34.44 -4.72
N PHE A 248 -1.63 -35.02 -4.73
CA PHE A 248 -2.23 -35.60 -5.95
C PHE A 248 -3.50 -34.88 -6.44
N ALA A 249 -4.05 -33.95 -5.66
CA ALA A 249 -5.14 -33.05 -6.07
C ALA A 249 -4.78 -31.57 -5.93
N GLY A 250 -3.67 -31.24 -5.28
CA GLY A 250 -3.12 -29.90 -5.20
C GLY A 250 -3.97 -28.87 -4.46
N LEU A 251 -4.85 -29.31 -3.55
CA LEU A 251 -5.67 -28.41 -2.75
C LEU A 251 -4.78 -27.55 -1.81
N ARG A 252 -5.25 -26.35 -1.50
CA ARG A 252 -4.60 -25.51 -0.49
C ARG A 252 -4.78 -26.12 0.90
N THR A 253 -3.79 -25.95 1.77
CA THR A 253 -3.86 -26.45 3.17
C THR A 253 -5.20 -26.10 3.84
N THR A 254 -5.63 -24.85 3.74
CA THR A 254 -6.90 -24.40 4.33
C THR A 254 -8.15 -24.98 3.66
N GLU A 255 -8.07 -25.38 2.40
CA GLU A 255 -9.15 -26.09 1.69
C GLU A 255 -9.24 -27.52 2.21
N ILE A 256 -8.12 -28.23 2.39
CA ILE A 256 -8.06 -29.58 2.95
C ILE A 256 -8.56 -29.61 4.40
N GLU A 257 -8.14 -28.64 5.23
CA GLU A 257 -8.60 -28.52 6.63
C GLU A 257 -10.12 -28.35 6.78
N ARG A 258 -10.77 -27.76 5.77
CA ARG A 258 -12.22 -27.51 5.73
C ARG A 258 -13.01 -28.52 4.90
N LEU A 259 -12.31 -29.45 4.24
CA LEU A 259 -12.94 -30.42 3.36
C LEU A 259 -13.75 -31.43 4.17
N ASP A 260 -14.96 -31.69 3.72
CA ASP A 260 -15.84 -32.71 4.28
C ASP A 260 -15.89 -33.93 3.35
N TRP A 261 -16.05 -35.14 3.91
CA TRP A 261 -16.15 -36.38 3.11
C TRP A 261 -17.32 -36.37 2.13
N SER A 262 -18.42 -35.68 2.42
CA SER A 262 -19.52 -35.47 1.50
C SER A 262 -19.17 -34.71 0.22
N GLU A 263 -18.01 -34.05 0.19
CA GLU A 263 -17.49 -33.33 -0.96
C GLU A 263 -16.45 -34.15 -1.77
N VAL A 264 -16.14 -35.38 -1.30
CA VAL A 264 -15.21 -36.31 -1.96
C VAL A 264 -15.96 -37.41 -2.66
N HIS A 265 -16.21 -37.22 -3.94
CA HIS A 265 -16.99 -38.14 -4.78
C HIS A 265 -16.07 -39.21 -5.40
N LEU A 266 -15.70 -40.22 -4.59
CA LEU A 266 -14.69 -41.19 -4.98
C LEU A 266 -15.11 -42.07 -6.16
N LYS A 267 -16.39 -42.41 -6.28
CA LYS A 267 -16.95 -43.18 -7.40
C LYS A 267 -16.93 -42.38 -8.70
N GLU A 268 -17.33 -41.12 -8.63
CA GLU A 268 -17.41 -40.18 -9.75
C GLU A 268 -16.04 -39.54 -10.07
N ARG A 269 -15.02 -39.78 -9.25
CA ARG A 269 -13.63 -39.34 -9.46
C ARG A 269 -13.41 -37.83 -9.43
N PHE A 270 -14.07 -37.11 -8.51
CA PHE A 270 -13.78 -35.71 -8.27
C PHE A 270 -13.95 -35.30 -6.80
N ILE A 271 -13.26 -34.20 -6.44
CA ILE A 271 -13.46 -33.46 -5.18
C ILE A 271 -14.15 -32.16 -5.53
N GLU A 272 -15.25 -31.85 -4.87
CA GLU A 272 -15.96 -30.57 -5.02
C GLU A 272 -15.42 -29.55 -4.02
N ILE A 273 -14.90 -28.43 -4.50
CA ILE A 273 -14.52 -27.29 -3.66
C ILE A 273 -15.60 -26.22 -3.79
N LYS A 274 -16.39 -26.05 -2.73
CA LYS A 274 -17.46 -25.04 -2.68
C LYS A 274 -16.88 -23.61 -2.62
N ALA A 275 -17.59 -22.65 -3.21
CA ALA A 275 -17.19 -21.25 -3.23
C ALA A 275 -16.93 -20.67 -1.83
N SER A 276 -17.69 -21.06 -0.81
CA SER A 276 -17.54 -20.64 0.59
C SER A 276 -16.23 -21.12 1.24
N LYS A 277 -15.61 -22.17 0.73
CA LYS A 277 -14.35 -22.73 1.22
C LYS A 277 -13.13 -22.31 0.39
N ALA A 278 -13.37 -21.87 -0.86
CA ALA A 278 -12.32 -21.46 -1.77
C ALA A 278 -11.78 -20.06 -1.43
N LYS A 279 -10.46 -19.87 -1.49
CA LYS A 279 -9.82 -18.56 -1.26
C LYS A 279 -10.33 -17.47 -2.21
N THR A 280 -10.68 -17.84 -3.44
CA THR A 280 -11.15 -16.93 -4.51
C THR A 280 -12.67 -16.95 -4.70
N ALA A 281 -13.42 -17.55 -3.76
CA ALA A 281 -14.88 -17.70 -3.81
C ALA A 281 -15.39 -18.31 -5.14
N SER A 282 -14.59 -19.17 -5.81
CA SER A 282 -14.95 -19.84 -7.05
C SER A 282 -15.09 -21.34 -6.80
N ARG A 283 -16.27 -21.90 -7.11
CA ARG A 283 -16.50 -23.35 -7.10
C ARG A 283 -15.67 -24.04 -8.18
N ARG A 284 -15.07 -25.19 -7.85
CA ARG A 284 -14.37 -26.02 -8.82
C ARG A 284 -14.46 -27.49 -8.50
N LEU A 285 -14.34 -28.32 -9.52
CA LEU A 285 -14.22 -29.77 -9.40
C LEU A 285 -12.77 -30.15 -9.67
N VAL A 286 -12.17 -30.93 -8.77
CA VAL A 286 -10.77 -31.35 -8.87
C VAL A 286 -10.77 -32.85 -9.14
N PRO A 287 -10.18 -33.35 -10.25
CA PRO A 287 -10.15 -34.77 -10.57
C PRO A 287 -9.42 -35.60 -9.51
N ILE A 288 -9.91 -36.79 -9.23
CA ILE A 288 -9.25 -37.78 -8.38
C ILE A 288 -8.52 -38.77 -9.30
N SER A 289 -7.18 -38.71 -9.31
CA SER A 289 -6.32 -39.66 -10.01
C SER A 289 -6.43 -41.09 -9.41
N ASP A 290 -5.99 -42.11 -10.16
CA ASP A 290 -6.08 -43.49 -9.70
C ASP A 290 -5.31 -43.76 -8.41
N ASN A 291 -4.12 -43.21 -8.29
CA ASN A 291 -3.31 -43.32 -7.08
C ASN A 291 -3.98 -42.62 -5.89
N LEU A 292 -4.53 -41.40 -6.08
CA LEU A 292 -5.24 -40.70 -5.02
C LEU A 292 -6.48 -41.50 -4.56
N ALA A 293 -7.21 -42.09 -5.50
CA ALA A 293 -8.35 -42.93 -5.14
C ALA A 293 -7.96 -44.14 -4.29
N LYS A 294 -6.85 -44.79 -4.61
CA LYS A 294 -6.31 -45.88 -3.80
C LYS A 294 -5.95 -45.42 -2.38
N TRP A 295 -5.29 -44.26 -2.25
CA TRP A 295 -4.96 -43.65 -0.94
C TRP A 295 -6.17 -43.32 -0.10
N LEU A 296 -7.24 -42.82 -0.70
CA LEU A 296 -8.43 -42.39 0.03
C LEU A 296 -9.39 -43.55 0.35
N LYS A 297 -9.32 -44.66 -0.38
CA LYS A 297 -10.28 -45.77 -0.27
C LYS A 297 -10.51 -46.29 1.15
N SER A 298 -9.47 -46.41 1.95
CA SER A 298 -9.52 -46.89 3.33
C SER A 298 -9.97 -45.84 4.35
N HIS A 299 -10.10 -44.57 3.94
CA HIS A 299 -10.40 -43.45 4.82
C HIS A 299 -11.79 -42.85 4.62
N VAL A 300 -12.47 -43.20 3.51
CA VAL A 300 -13.78 -42.66 3.13
C VAL A 300 -14.81 -42.84 4.23
N LYS A 301 -15.53 -41.78 4.52
CA LYS A 301 -16.68 -41.72 5.42
C LYS A 301 -17.83 -41.04 4.70
N GLU A 302 -19.02 -41.17 5.24
CA GLU A 302 -20.23 -40.56 4.68
C GLU A 302 -20.21 -39.02 4.87
N HIS A 303 -19.78 -38.59 6.04
CA HIS A 303 -19.69 -37.16 6.43
C HIS A 303 -18.52 -36.92 7.39
N GLY A 304 -18.24 -35.65 7.66
CA GLY A 304 -17.26 -35.20 8.61
C GLY A 304 -15.97 -34.74 7.96
N ARG A 305 -15.16 -34.06 8.72
CA ARG A 305 -13.87 -33.51 8.21
C ARG A 305 -12.98 -34.63 7.66
N VAL A 306 -12.43 -34.43 6.47
CA VAL A 306 -11.50 -35.38 5.85
C VAL A 306 -10.23 -35.50 6.72
N VAL A 307 -9.79 -34.38 7.31
CA VAL A 307 -8.69 -34.33 8.27
C VAL A 307 -9.25 -33.86 9.63
N PRO A 308 -9.62 -34.77 10.53
CA PRO A 308 -10.25 -34.45 11.81
C PRO A 308 -9.25 -33.99 12.87
N LEU A 309 -8.18 -33.31 12.46
CA LEU A 309 -7.08 -32.85 13.31
C LEU A 309 -7.09 -31.34 13.43
N ASP A 310 -6.78 -30.85 14.60
CA ASP A 310 -6.56 -29.43 14.84
C ASP A 310 -5.07 -29.09 14.79
N ASN A 311 -4.75 -27.81 14.52
CA ASN A 311 -3.40 -27.29 14.44
C ASN A 311 -2.50 -28.06 13.47
N MET A 312 -2.84 -28.03 12.18
CA MET A 312 -2.07 -28.71 11.12
C MET A 312 -0.57 -28.37 11.14
N SER A 313 -0.18 -27.20 11.57
CA SER A 313 1.25 -26.86 11.68
C SER A 313 1.99 -27.79 12.67
N LYS A 314 1.35 -28.14 13.79
CA LYS A 314 1.88 -29.08 14.76
C LYS A 314 1.90 -30.52 14.22
N GLN A 315 0.82 -30.92 13.53
CA GLN A 315 0.73 -32.26 12.89
C GLN A 315 1.81 -32.44 11.81
N ILE A 316 2.08 -31.40 11.03
CA ILE A 316 3.16 -31.37 10.04
C ILE A 316 4.53 -31.50 10.72
N GLY A 317 4.75 -30.86 11.87
CA GLY A 317 5.98 -31.03 12.64
C GLY A 317 6.20 -32.48 13.02
N TRP A 318 5.19 -33.11 13.61
CA TRP A 318 5.23 -34.54 13.96
C TRP A 318 5.39 -35.45 12.73
N LEU A 319 4.73 -35.17 11.61
CA LEU A 319 4.92 -35.92 10.37
C LEU A 319 6.39 -35.93 9.92
N VAL A 320 7.08 -34.78 9.99
CA VAL A 320 8.50 -34.67 9.62
C VAL A 320 9.38 -35.45 10.61
N GLU A 321 9.08 -35.35 11.89
CA GLU A 321 9.80 -36.07 12.95
C GLU A 321 9.64 -37.59 12.79
N ASP A 322 8.41 -38.11 12.67
CA ASP A 322 8.08 -39.53 12.48
C ASP A 322 8.73 -40.06 11.19
N THR A 323 8.70 -39.28 10.08
CA THR A 323 9.30 -39.65 8.82
C THR A 323 10.82 -39.75 8.95
N ASN A 324 11.48 -38.79 9.57
CA ASN A 324 12.92 -38.80 9.73
C ASN A 324 13.40 -39.86 10.73
N ALA A 325 12.60 -40.17 11.74
CA ALA A 325 12.88 -41.27 12.66
C ALA A 325 12.84 -42.63 11.91
N GLY A 326 11.77 -42.88 11.14
CA GLY A 326 11.65 -44.09 10.36
C GLY A 326 12.73 -44.24 9.27
N LEU A 327 13.13 -43.12 8.65
CA LEU A 327 14.25 -43.12 7.70
C LEU A 327 15.59 -43.49 8.36
N LYS A 328 15.83 -43.03 9.60
CA LYS A 328 17.04 -43.39 10.35
C LYS A 328 17.04 -44.87 10.75
N GLU A 329 15.88 -45.38 11.18
CA GLU A 329 15.74 -46.78 11.56
C GLU A 329 15.94 -47.74 10.36
N ALA A 330 15.43 -47.35 9.19
CA ALA A 330 15.56 -48.12 7.96
C ALA A 330 16.97 -48.02 7.31
N ALA A 331 17.79 -47.07 7.74
CA ALA A 331 19.13 -46.88 7.16
C ALA A 331 20.17 -47.80 7.76
N LYS A 332 21.08 -48.36 6.93
CA LYS A 332 22.26 -49.15 7.41
C LYS A 332 23.21 -48.33 8.28
N ASP A 333 23.27 -47.01 8.04
CA ASP A 333 24.06 -46.04 8.77
C ASP A 333 23.13 -44.83 9.11
N ALA A 334 22.75 -44.71 10.37
CA ALA A 334 21.80 -43.70 10.83
C ALA A 334 22.31 -42.27 10.66
N ASP A 335 23.64 -42.07 10.67
CA ASP A 335 24.23 -40.73 10.51
C ASP A 335 24.22 -40.26 9.06
N LYS A 336 24.13 -41.21 8.10
CA LYS A 336 24.03 -40.94 6.66
C LYS A 336 22.61 -41.01 6.14
N ALA A 337 21.62 -41.24 7.00
CA ALA A 337 20.22 -41.31 6.57
C ALA A 337 19.77 -40.00 5.90
N ARG A 338 19.24 -40.15 4.68
CA ARG A 338 18.66 -38.98 3.96
C ARG A 338 17.43 -38.51 4.71
N GLN A 339 17.39 -37.20 5.05
CA GLN A 339 16.26 -36.57 5.77
C GLN A 339 15.36 -35.83 4.84
N VAL A 340 14.10 -35.71 5.23
CA VAL A 340 13.06 -34.86 4.59
C VAL A 340 12.83 -33.61 5.43
N LYS A 341 12.46 -32.51 4.76
CA LYS A 341 12.09 -31.25 5.40
C LYS A 341 10.76 -30.78 4.85
N TRP A 342 9.93 -30.20 5.73
CA TRP A 342 8.70 -29.59 5.24
C TRP A 342 8.98 -28.31 4.47
N LYS A 343 8.43 -28.22 3.27
CA LYS A 343 8.52 -27.07 2.37
C LYS A 343 7.13 -26.45 2.26
N LYS A 344 6.99 -25.17 2.60
CA LYS A 344 5.68 -24.48 2.63
C LYS A 344 5.00 -24.51 1.26
N ASN A 345 3.73 -24.92 1.21
CA ASN A 345 2.92 -25.07 -0.01
C ASN A 345 3.49 -26.05 -1.05
N ALA A 346 4.57 -26.76 -0.77
CA ALA A 346 5.27 -27.56 -1.78
C ALA A 346 4.44 -28.77 -2.26
N LEU A 347 3.55 -29.36 -1.46
CA LEU A 347 2.62 -30.40 -1.96
C LEU A 347 1.82 -29.88 -3.17
N ARG A 348 1.22 -28.72 -3.03
CA ARG A 348 0.47 -28.07 -4.11
C ARG A 348 1.37 -27.61 -5.27
N HIS A 349 2.54 -27.06 -4.96
CA HIS A 349 3.50 -26.67 -6.00
C HIS A 349 3.94 -27.89 -6.80
N SER A 350 4.20 -29.02 -6.13
CA SER A 350 4.54 -30.28 -6.76
C SER A 350 3.40 -30.77 -7.64
N PHE A 351 2.16 -30.84 -7.12
CA PHE A 351 1.01 -31.23 -7.93
C PHE A 351 0.93 -30.44 -9.24
N ILE A 352 0.99 -29.10 -9.16
CA ILE A 352 0.88 -28.26 -10.34
C ILE A 352 2.00 -28.56 -11.34
N SER A 353 3.26 -28.66 -10.87
CA SER A 353 4.42 -28.91 -11.72
C SER A 353 4.35 -30.30 -12.40
N TYR A 354 4.03 -31.34 -11.64
CA TYR A 354 3.91 -32.72 -12.16
C TYR A 354 2.69 -32.87 -13.07
N ARG A 355 1.56 -32.21 -12.74
CA ARG A 355 0.36 -32.25 -13.55
C ARG A 355 0.53 -31.52 -14.88
N VAL A 356 1.20 -30.35 -14.89
CA VAL A 356 1.57 -29.67 -16.14
C VAL A 356 2.48 -30.55 -17.00
N ALA A 357 3.47 -31.22 -16.40
CA ALA A 357 4.37 -32.11 -17.12
C ALA A 357 3.64 -33.37 -17.69
N GLU A 358 2.60 -33.84 -17.01
CA GLU A 358 1.77 -34.99 -17.44
C GLU A 358 0.81 -34.61 -18.56
N THR A 359 0.04 -33.53 -18.38
CA THR A 359 -1.05 -33.16 -19.30
C THR A 359 -0.61 -32.29 -20.46
N GLN A 360 0.47 -31.53 -20.30
CA GLN A 360 0.94 -30.49 -21.21
C GLN A 360 -0.12 -29.39 -21.44
N ASP A 361 -1.16 -29.29 -20.57
CA ASP A 361 -2.26 -28.35 -20.64
C ASP A 361 -2.28 -27.45 -19.38
N VAL A 362 -1.73 -26.25 -19.54
CA VAL A 362 -1.67 -25.23 -18.47
C VAL A 362 -3.06 -24.72 -18.08
N ALA A 363 -4.00 -24.64 -19.06
CA ALA A 363 -5.34 -24.13 -18.80
C ALA A 363 -6.16 -25.13 -17.97
N GLN A 364 -6.09 -26.41 -18.30
CA GLN A 364 -6.70 -27.47 -17.51
C GLN A 364 -6.18 -27.47 -16.08
N VAL A 365 -4.86 -27.46 -15.90
CA VAL A 365 -4.25 -27.48 -14.55
C VAL A 365 -4.58 -26.20 -13.77
N ALA A 366 -4.75 -25.07 -14.44
CA ALA A 366 -5.19 -23.83 -13.80
C ALA A 366 -6.62 -23.96 -13.23
N LEU A 367 -7.53 -24.58 -13.95
CA LEU A 367 -8.88 -24.88 -13.47
C LEU A 367 -8.86 -25.86 -12.30
N GLU A 368 -8.14 -26.96 -12.41
CA GLU A 368 -7.99 -27.98 -11.35
C GLU A 368 -7.40 -27.35 -10.07
N ALA A 369 -6.34 -26.60 -10.20
CA ALA A 369 -5.67 -25.97 -9.06
C ALA A 369 -6.38 -24.70 -8.55
N GLY A 370 -7.27 -24.06 -9.31
CA GLY A 370 -7.85 -22.76 -8.96
C GLY A 370 -6.79 -21.66 -8.90
N ASN A 371 -5.95 -21.58 -9.93
CA ASN A 371 -4.99 -20.53 -10.20
C ASN A 371 -5.31 -19.86 -11.55
N SER A 372 -4.72 -18.70 -11.83
CA SER A 372 -4.76 -18.18 -13.20
C SER A 372 -3.74 -18.92 -14.09
N PRO A 373 -4.06 -19.17 -15.38
CA PRO A 373 -3.13 -19.78 -16.32
C PRO A 373 -1.79 -19.03 -16.41
N GLN A 374 -1.82 -17.71 -16.34
CA GLN A 374 -0.65 -16.86 -16.35
C GLN A 374 0.32 -17.15 -15.19
N ILE A 375 -0.20 -17.36 -13.99
CA ILE A 375 0.59 -17.73 -12.80
C ILE A 375 1.26 -19.09 -13.00
N ILE A 376 0.52 -20.07 -13.55
CA ILE A 376 1.05 -21.41 -13.79
C ILE A 376 2.13 -21.35 -14.88
N PHE A 377 1.86 -20.69 -15.97
CA PHE A 377 2.82 -20.52 -17.07
C PHE A 377 4.13 -19.85 -16.60
N GLN A 378 4.01 -18.80 -15.78
CA GLN A 378 5.17 -18.03 -15.31
C GLN A 378 6.05 -18.79 -14.32
N HIS A 379 5.46 -19.65 -13.49
CA HIS A 379 6.15 -20.20 -12.33
C HIS A 379 6.34 -21.72 -12.32
N TYR A 380 5.59 -22.48 -13.13
CA TYR A 380 5.59 -23.95 -13.06
C TYR A 380 5.95 -24.63 -14.37
N ARG A 381 6.06 -23.90 -15.46
CA ARG A 381 6.48 -24.45 -16.72
C ARG A 381 7.94 -24.95 -16.63
N GLU A 382 8.20 -26.16 -17.14
CA GLU A 382 9.54 -26.72 -17.25
C GLU A 382 10.24 -27.08 -15.93
N LEU A 383 9.56 -27.09 -14.79
CA LEU A 383 10.15 -27.53 -13.52
C LEU A 383 10.34 -29.06 -13.44
N VAL A 384 9.57 -29.84 -14.22
CA VAL A 384 9.51 -31.29 -14.15
C VAL A 384 9.46 -31.88 -15.56
N ARG A 385 10.11 -33.03 -15.74
CA ARG A 385 10.06 -33.79 -17.00
C ARG A 385 8.89 -34.79 -17.00
N PRO A 386 8.32 -35.17 -18.17
CA PRO A 386 7.21 -36.13 -18.24
C PRO A 386 7.48 -37.49 -17.58
N LYS A 387 8.72 -37.98 -17.63
CA LYS A 387 9.12 -39.22 -16.96
C LYS A 387 8.99 -39.15 -15.43
N GLU A 388 9.31 -38.00 -14.84
CA GLU A 388 9.19 -37.75 -13.41
C GLU A 388 7.71 -37.60 -13.00
N ALA A 389 6.88 -37.03 -13.87
CA ALA A 389 5.43 -36.93 -13.65
C ALA A 389 4.78 -38.33 -13.57
N LYS A 390 5.18 -39.26 -14.42
CA LYS A 390 4.72 -40.66 -14.33
C LYS A 390 5.10 -41.29 -13.00
N ALA A 391 6.33 -41.07 -12.53
CA ALA A 391 6.77 -41.57 -11.22
C ALA A 391 5.98 -40.95 -10.05
N TRP A 392 5.60 -39.66 -10.15
CA TRP A 392 4.79 -38.97 -9.14
C TRP A 392 3.39 -39.58 -9.01
N PHE A 393 2.68 -39.77 -10.12
CA PHE A 393 1.33 -40.32 -10.13
C PHE A 393 1.28 -41.86 -10.01
N ALA A 394 2.43 -42.54 -10.01
CA ALA A 394 2.56 -43.93 -9.68
C ALA A 394 2.71 -44.22 -8.17
N ILE A 395 2.81 -43.20 -7.33
CA ILE A 395 2.91 -43.38 -5.88
C ILE A 395 1.55 -43.78 -5.33
N ASP A 396 1.37 -45.03 -4.98
CA ASP A 396 0.15 -45.58 -4.39
C ASP A 396 0.46 -46.41 -3.12
N PRO A 397 -0.54 -46.86 -2.36
CA PRO A 397 -0.29 -47.67 -1.15
C PRO A 397 0.53 -48.92 -1.40
N ASP A 398 0.33 -49.58 -2.54
CA ASP A 398 1.02 -50.82 -2.88
C ASP A 398 2.52 -50.57 -3.11
N SER A 399 2.82 -49.52 -3.88
CA SER A 399 4.23 -49.14 -4.16
C SER A 399 5.01 -48.74 -2.92
N VAL A 400 4.30 -48.19 -1.91
CA VAL A 400 4.93 -47.76 -0.63
C VAL A 400 5.09 -48.94 0.34
N ALA A 401 4.17 -49.90 0.33
CA ALA A 401 4.27 -51.13 1.13
C ALA A 401 5.54 -51.97 0.72
N ASP A 402 5.79 -52.05 -0.57
CA ASP A 402 6.98 -52.74 -1.11
C ASP A 402 8.34 -52.14 -0.63
N VAL A 403 8.35 -50.82 -0.36
CA VAL A 403 9.54 -50.12 0.18
C VAL A 403 9.77 -50.48 1.63
N LYS A 404 8.73 -50.63 2.45
CA LYS A 404 8.84 -51.09 3.84
C LYS A 404 9.38 -52.52 3.94
N THR A 405 8.90 -53.40 3.08
CA THR A 405 9.29 -54.82 3.07
C THR A 405 10.71 -55.04 2.59
N LYS A 406 11.26 -54.17 1.74
CA LYS A 406 12.66 -54.22 1.26
C LYS A 406 13.65 -53.55 2.22
N ALA A 407 13.19 -52.73 3.16
CA ALA A 407 14.02 -52.09 4.16
C ALA A 407 14.08 -52.83 5.50
N ALA A 408 13.16 -53.78 5.74
CA ALA A 408 13.18 -54.75 6.83
C ALA A 408 13.93 -56.02 6.42
#